data_01cf946f771163934687bcd2b1284183
#
_entry.id   01cf946f771163934687bcd2b1284183
#
_cell.length_a   1.000
_cell.length_b   1.000
_cell.length_c   1.000
_cell.angle_alpha   90.00
_cell.angle_beta   90.00
_cell.angle_gamma   90.00
#
_symmetry.space_group_name_H-M   'P 1'
#
loop_
_entity.id
_entity.type
_entity.pdbx_description
1 polymer ?
#
loop_
_entity_poly.entity_id
_entity_poly.type
_entity_poly.pdbx_seq_one_letter_code
_entity_poly.pdbx_strand_id
1 'polypeptide(L)'
;MNRRDFFKSISKSALACSAAGGIWPSVAETGMVSPEPAYLEDLATTPAQVRNAIEHLTTLSPDRKAYLREFQKHQSSAQELNLNQYLAKMHDFENAHREDIFVPGEQFQTLIASFKRLDRVQSLVGHGNFNVVSFDDALRYGRNYSAVGVFEAAEVNFIASIFDADALGYGFFGNRVVDKLTSVVSRRDRVKVGSTGHYLFRGEAEELYRKLQSDLSGKVVLTSGIRNIVKQTHLFLAKTIQSEGNLSRASRSLAPPGHSFHGIGDFDVGKIGFGSRNFTEQFAKTEEFSRLVELGYINMRYPEDNLLGVRYEPWHIKVT
;
A
#
# COMPACT_ATOMS: atom_id res chain seq x y z
N MET A 1 0.52 -11.04 -33.01
CA MET A 1 -0.87 -11.09 -32.56
C MET A 1 -1.32 -9.66 -32.25
N ASN A 2 -2.32 -9.14 -32.97
CA ASN A 2 -2.72 -7.72 -32.92
C ASN A 2 -3.59 -7.49 -31.68
N ARG A 3 -3.53 -6.28 -31.08
CA ARG A 3 -4.30 -5.93 -29.87
C ARG A 3 -5.81 -6.22 -29.96
N ARG A 4 -6.38 -6.16 -31.17
CA ARG A 4 -7.80 -6.49 -31.41
C ARG A 4 -8.11 -7.98 -31.26
N ASP A 5 -7.17 -8.87 -31.48
CA ASP A 5 -7.38 -10.31 -31.39
C ASP A 5 -7.27 -10.83 -29.96
N PHE A 6 -6.50 -10.13 -29.11
CA PHE A 6 -6.41 -10.42 -27.68
C PHE A 6 -7.75 -10.21 -26.97
N PHE A 7 -8.45 -9.10 -27.26
CA PHE A 7 -9.77 -8.82 -26.65
C PHE A 7 -10.90 -9.69 -27.18
N LYS A 8 -10.82 -10.15 -28.42
CA LYS A 8 -11.79 -11.11 -28.98
C LYS A 8 -11.66 -12.51 -28.40
N SER A 9 -10.47 -12.90 -27.95
CA SER A 9 -10.24 -14.17 -27.27
C SER A 9 -10.88 -14.24 -25.89
N ILE A 10 -10.86 -13.13 -25.13
CA ILE A 10 -11.45 -13.05 -23.79
C ILE A 10 -12.98 -13.07 -23.85
N SER A 11 -13.60 -12.43 -24.84
CA SER A 11 -15.05 -12.40 -24.97
C SER A 11 -15.68 -13.72 -25.46
N LYS A 12 -14.90 -14.58 -26.12
CA LYS A 12 -15.39 -15.88 -26.58
C LYS A 12 -15.35 -17.00 -25.52
N SER A 13 -14.52 -16.85 -24.48
CA SER A 13 -14.46 -17.82 -23.38
C SER A 13 -15.57 -17.65 -22.35
N ALA A 14 -16.28 -16.52 -22.35
CA ALA A 14 -17.38 -16.26 -21.40
C ALA A 14 -18.76 -16.70 -21.92
N LEU A 15 -18.91 -17.13 -23.19
CA LEU A 15 -20.20 -17.46 -23.80
C LEU A 15 -20.37 -18.95 -24.16
N ALA A 16 -19.49 -19.84 -23.72
CA ALA A 16 -19.53 -21.28 -24.10
C ALA A 16 -19.91 -22.22 -22.95
N CYS A 17 -20.55 -21.74 -21.87
CA CYS A 17 -21.00 -22.59 -20.75
C CYS A 17 -22.50 -22.50 -20.47
N SER A 18 -23.35 -22.64 -21.51
CA SER A 18 -24.77 -22.93 -21.28
C SER A 18 -25.32 -23.75 -22.46
N ALA A 19 -25.13 -25.04 -22.45
CA ALA A 19 -26.01 -26.11 -22.98
C ALA A 19 -25.23 -27.41 -23.21
N ALA A 20 -25.09 -28.23 -22.18
CA ALA A 20 -25.07 -29.69 -22.29
C ALA A 20 -25.22 -30.29 -20.90
N GLY A 21 -26.37 -30.90 -20.62
CA GLY A 21 -26.59 -31.74 -19.43
C GLY A 21 -25.72 -32.99 -19.51
N GLY A 22 -24.73 -33.06 -18.65
CA GLY A 22 -23.88 -34.22 -18.47
C GLY A 22 -23.60 -34.37 -16.99
N ILE A 23 -23.96 -35.54 -16.45
CA ILE A 23 -23.74 -35.99 -15.08
C ILE A 23 -22.22 -36.05 -14.85
N TRP A 24 -21.72 -35.20 -13.94
CA TRP A 24 -20.33 -35.26 -13.49
C TRP A 24 -20.25 -36.03 -12.17
N PRO A 25 -19.27 -36.93 -12.00
CA PRO A 25 -19.06 -37.58 -10.71
C PRO A 25 -18.54 -36.57 -9.70
N SER A 26 -19.02 -36.62 -8.47
CA SER A 26 -18.60 -35.83 -7.34
C SER A 26 -17.10 -36.01 -7.09
N VAL A 27 -16.31 -35.03 -7.46
CA VAL A 27 -14.94 -34.88 -6.97
C VAL A 27 -15.02 -34.15 -5.65
N ALA A 28 -14.44 -34.75 -4.60
CA ALA A 28 -14.33 -34.16 -3.28
C ALA A 28 -13.83 -32.71 -3.35
N GLU A 29 -14.55 -31.81 -2.69
CA GLU A 29 -14.15 -30.44 -2.45
C GLU A 29 -12.81 -30.41 -1.70
N THR A 30 -11.70 -30.39 -2.43
CA THR A 30 -10.49 -29.79 -1.91
C THR A 30 -10.74 -28.29 -1.96
N GLY A 31 -10.98 -27.70 -0.79
CA GLY A 31 -11.20 -26.26 -0.64
C GLY A 31 -10.02 -25.47 -1.20
N MET A 32 -10.12 -25.09 -2.46
CA MET A 32 -9.35 -23.98 -3.00
C MET A 32 -9.96 -22.72 -2.39
N VAL A 33 -9.42 -22.30 -1.26
CA VAL A 33 -9.57 -20.95 -0.77
C VAL A 33 -9.01 -20.05 -1.87
N SER A 34 -9.88 -19.30 -2.53
CA SER A 34 -9.45 -18.25 -3.45
C SER A 34 -8.46 -17.38 -2.66
N PRO A 35 -7.23 -17.14 -3.15
CA PRO A 35 -6.33 -16.27 -2.41
C PRO A 35 -6.99 -14.91 -2.26
N GLU A 36 -7.13 -14.44 -1.02
CA GLU A 36 -7.56 -13.07 -0.76
C GLU A 36 -6.68 -12.11 -1.55
N PRO A 37 -7.26 -11.01 -2.07
CA PRO A 37 -6.51 -10.13 -2.93
C PRO A 37 -5.30 -9.54 -2.20
N ALA A 38 -4.10 -9.89 -2.67
CA ALA A 38 -2.80 -9.58 -2.06
C ALA A 38 -2.55 -8.09 -1.73
N TYR A 39 -3.34 -7.17 -2.32
CA TYR A 39 -3.17 -5.72 -2.10
C TYR A 39 -3.57 -5.23 -0.71
N LEU A 40 -4.38 -6.00 0.01
CA LEU A 40 -4.79 -5.63 1.37
C LEU A 40 -3.87 -6.20 2.42
N GLU A 41 -3.11 -7.23 2.07
CA GLU A 41 -2.06 -7.74 2.93
C GLU A 41 -1.01 -6.65 3.19
N ASP A 42 -0.72 -5.80 2.19
CA ASP A 42 0.21 -4.66 2.32
C ASP A 42 -0.14 -3.65 3.42
N LEU A 43 -1.38 -3.64 3.92
CA LEU A 43 -1.84 -2.66 4.91
C LEU A 43 -2.20 -3.27 6.26
N ALA A 44 -2.21 -4.58 6.40
CA ALA A 44 -2.95 -5.25 7.48
C ALA A 44 -4.42 -4.75 7.58
N THR A 45 -4.98 -4.24 6.46
CA THR A 45 -6.28 -3.58 6.38
C THR A 45 -7.13 -4.28 5.34
N THR A 46 -8.28 -4.81 5.72
CA THR A 46 -9.18 -5.52 4.80
C THR A 46 -10.05 -4.53 4.00
N PRO A 47 -10.58 -4.92 2.79
CA PRO A 47 -11.55 -4.11 2.06
C PRO A 47 -12.77 -3.76 2.88
N ALA A 48 -13.17 -4.64 3.80
CA ALA A 48 -14.29 -4.41 4.71
C ALA A 48 -13.97 -3.27 5.68
N GLN A 49 -12.77 -3.21 6.24
CA GLN A 49 -12.35 -2.13 7.15
C GLN A 49 -12.29 -0.78 6.44
N VAL A 50 -11.75 -0.72 5.21
CA VAL A 50 -11.75 0.52 4.41
C VAL A 50 -13.17 0.94 4.07
N ARG A 51 -14.04 0.01 3.69
CA ARG A 51 -15.44 0.29 3.37
C ARG A 51 -16.19 0.82 4.58
N ASN A 52 -16.05 0.20 5.74
CA ASN A 52 -16.65 0.65 7.00
C ASN A 52 -16.15 2.03 7.40
N ALA A 53 -14.84 2.30 7.23
CA ALA A 53 -14.26 3.61 7.49
C ALA A 53 -14.79 4.69 6.53
N ILE A 54 -14.97 4.37 5.22
CA ILE A 54 -15.60 5.27 4.26
C ILE A 54 -17.04 5.59 4.68
N GLU A 55 -17.82 4.59 5.07
CA GLU A 55 -19.20 4.76 5.52
C GLU A 55 -19.25 5.63 6.79
N HIS A 56 -18.39 5.37 7.75
CA HIS A 56 -18.26 6.17 8.97
C HIS A 56 -17.91 7.64 8.65
N LEU A 57 -16.90 7.90 7.80
CA LEU A 57 -16.51 9.26 7.43
C LEU A 57 -17.61 10.03 6.69
N THR A 58 -18.41 9.35 5.88
CA THR A 58 -19.53 9.99 5.17
C THR A 58 -20.66 10.39 6.11
N THR A 59 -20.83 9.68 7.21
CA THR A 59 -21.88 9.88 8.23
C THR A 59 -21.46 10.76 9.41
N LEU A 60 -20.20 11.25 9.44
CA LEU A 60 -19.72 12.14 10.51
C LEU A 60 -20.63 13.35 10.69
N SER A 61 -21.05 13.57 11.94
CA SER A 61 -21.86 14.72 12.30
C SER A 61 -21.16 16.06 12.04
N PRO A 62 -21.90 17.16 11.83
CA PRO A 62 -21.33 18.49 11.70
C PRO A 62 -20.42 18.87 12.88
N ASP A 63 -20.76 18.44 14.11
CA ASP A 63 -19.99 18.70 15.32
C ASP A 63 -18.63 18.01 15.31
N ARG A 64 -18.56 16.77 14.81
CA ARG A 64 -17.29 16.06 14.66
C ARG A 64 -16.40 16.69 13.59
N LYS A 65 -17.00 17.17 12.49
CA LYS A 65 -16.29 17.95 11.45
C LYS A 65 -15.80 19.29 12.00
N ALA A 66 -16.59 19.97 12.83
CA ALA A 66 -16.20 21.21 13.52
C ALA A 66 -15.03 20.97 14.49
N TYR A 67 -15.10 19.92 15.31
CA TYR A 67 -14.02 19.50 16.21
C TYR A 67 -12.71 19.26 15.46
N LEU A 68 -12.74 18.56 14.33
CA LEU A 68 -11.56 18.31 13.51
C LEU A 68 -10.97 19.62 12.93
N ARG A 69 -11.80 20.60 12.57
CA ARG A 69 -11.33 21.92 12.11
C ARG A 69 -10.69 22.75 13.24
N GLU A 70 -11.25 22.72 14.44
CA GLU A 70 -10.72 23.46 15.58
C GLU A 70 -9.39 22.86 16.06
N PHE A 71 -9.27 21.54 16.01
CA PHE A 71 -8.04 20.82 16.31
C PHE A 71 -6.87 21.23 15.39
N GLN A 72 -7.15 21.51 14.12
CA GLN A 72 -6.16 21.97 13.13
C GLN A 72 -5.66 23.40 13.39
N LYS A 73 -6.47 24.30 13.99
CA LYS A 73 -6.11 25.68 14.27
C LYS A 73 -5.07 25.84 15.39
N HIS A 74 -4.90 24.86 16.24
CA HIS A 74 -4.00 24.93 17.41
C HIS A 74 -2.58 24.42 17.15
N GLN A 75 -2.20 24.11 15.90
CA GLN A 75 -0.93 23.44 15.57
C GLN A 75 0.20 24.39 15.14
N SER A 76 0.22 25.64 15.53
CA SER A 76 1.31 26.57 15.20
C SER A 76 2.30 26.76 16.35
N SER A 77 3.08 25.74 16.69
CA SER A 77 4.38 25.89 17.37
C SER A 77 5.20 24.63 17.21
N ALA A 78 6.38 24.74 16.61
CA ALA A 78 7.36 23.67 16.56
C ALA A 78 7.76 23.29 18.00
N GLN A 79 7.22 22.17 18.48
CA GLN A 79 7.64 21.59 19.76
C GLN A 79 8.95 20.83 19.53
N GLU A 80 9.95 21.10 20.38
CA GLU A 80 11.15 20.26 20.45
C GLU A 80 10.73 18.78 20.60
N LEU A 81 11.27 17.94 19.73
CA LEU A 81 10.95 16.51 19.67
C LEU A 81 11.49 15.83 20.94
N ASN A 82 10.62 15.59 21.91
CA ASN A 82 10.99 14.76 23.06
C ASN A 82 11.07 13.29 22.61
N LEU A 83 12.29 12.73 22.58
CA LEU A 83 12.54 11.37 22.10
C LEU A 83 11.65 10.31 22.78
N ASN A 84 11.41 10.42 24.08
CA ASN A 84 10.57 9.47 24.79
C ASN A 84 9.09 9.58 24.36
N GLN A 85 8.60 10.79 24.13
CA GLN A 85 7.23 10.99 23.60
C GLN A 85 7.14 10.50 22.16
N TYR A 86 8.18 10.69 21.37
CA TYR A 86 8.24 10.18 19.99
C TYR A 86 8.19 8.64 19.97
N LEU A 87 9.04 7.96 20.73
CA LEU A 87 9.05 6.50 20.81
C LEU A 87 7.73 5.95 21.35
N ALA A 88 7.15 6.60 22.37
CA ALA A 88 5.83 6.23 22.87
C ALA A 88 4.75 6.30 21.77
N LYS A 89 4.78 7.32 20.90
CA LYS A 89 3.87 7.40 19.74
C LYS A 89 4.10 6.31 18.71
N MET A 90 5.36 5.90 18.49
CA MET A 90 5.65 4.80 17.58
C MET A 90 5.17 3.46 18.12
N HIS A 91 5.27 3.23 19.43
CA HIS A 91 4.68 2.04 20.07
C HIS A 91 3.14 2.09 20.06
N ASP A 92 2.56 3.29 20.19
CA ASP A 92 1.11 3.52 20.20
C ASP A 92 0.59 4.07 18.85
N PHE A 93 1.18 3.58 17.75
CA PHE A 93 0.96 4.11 16.41
C PHE A 93 -0.51 4.04 15.92
N GLU A 94 -1.32 3.14 16.49
CA GLU A 94 -2.73 2.97 16.16
C GLU A 94 -3.65 4.03 16.79
N ASN A 95 -3.18 4.78 17.80
CA ASN A 95 -3.97 5.79 18.46
C ASN A 95 -3.75 7.20 17.88
N ALA A 96 -4.75 8.05 18.03
CA ALA A 96 -4.65 9.46 17.67
C ALA A 96 -3.99 10.25 18.82
N HIS A 97 -3.14 11.20 18.46
CA HIS A 97 -2.48 12.11 19.40
C HIS A 97 -2.93 13.55 19.14
N ARG A 98 -2.79 14.40 20.16
CA ARG A 98 -3.31 15.77 20.14
C ARG A 98 -2.78 16.63 19.00
N GLU A 99 -1.53 16.41 18.61
CA GLU A 99 -0.81 17.14 17.57
C GLU A 99 -0.92 16.51 16.19
N ASP A 100 -1.70 15.45 16.01
CA ASP A 100 -1.89 14.79 14.72
C ASP A 100 -2.55 15.73 13.71
N ILE A 101 -2.07 15.67 12.47
CA ILE A 101 -2.61 16.43 11.34
C ILE A 101 -3.68 15.60 10.64
N PHE A 102 -4.77 16.26 10.32
CA PHE A 102 -5.93 15.66 9.67
C PHE A 102 -6.18 16.28 8.29
N VAL A 103 -6.75 15.50 7.40
CA VAL A 103 -7.34 16.04 6.17
C VAL A 103 -8.47 17.01 6.56
N PRO A 104 -8.51 18.24 6.00
CA PRO A 104 -9.60 19.19 6.25
C PRO A 104 -10.96 18.55 5.96
N GLY A 105 -11.95 18.80 6.84
CA GLY A 105 -13.26 18.15 6.75
C GLY A 105 -13.98 18.34 5.40
N GLU A 106 -13.78 19.50 4.76
CA GLU A 106 -14.28 19.81 3.43
C GLU A 106 -13.63 18.98 2.31
N GLN A 107 -12.45 18.41 2.56
CA GLN A 107 -11.72 17.56 1.60
C GLN A 107 -11.98 16.05 1.79
N PHE A 108 -12.76 15.64 2.80
CA PHE A 108 -13.02 14.21 3.05
C PHE A 108 -13.69 13.52 1.87
N GLN A 109 -14.61 14.19 1.19
CA GLN A 109 -15.24 13.62 0.00
C GLN A 109 -14.25 13.45 -1.15
N THR A 110 -13.31 14.40 -1.28
CA THR A 110 -12.24 14.34 -2.29
C THR A 110 -11.23 13.23 -1.96
N LEU A 111 -10.86 13.05 -0.67
CA LEU A 111 -10.05 11.93 -0.22
C LEU A 111 -10.68 10.58 -0.63
N ILE A 112 -11.97 10.39 -0.32
CA ILE A 112 -12.70 9.16 -0.64
C ILE A 112 -12.82 8.96 -2.16
N ALA A 113 -13.12 10.03 -2.91
CA ALA A 113 -13.24 9.99 -4.37
C ALA A 113 -11.89 9.61 -5.02
N SER A 114 -10.78 10.24 -4.57
CA SER A 114 -9.43 9.95 -5.04
C SER A 114 -9.04 8.50 -4.78
N PHE A 115 -9.27 7.99 -3.57
CA PHE A 115 -9.03 6.59 -3.24
C PHE A 115 -9.83 5.66 -4.17
N LYS A 116 -11.15 5.86 -4.28
CA LYS A 116 -12.03 5.04 -5.12
C LYS A 116 -11.64 5.08 -6.60
N ARG A 117 -11.10 6.22 -7.07
CA ARG A 117 -10.61 6.35 -8.46
C ARG A 117 -9.37 5.49 -8.68
N LEU A 118 -8.40 5.56 -7.78
CA LEU A 118 -7.20 4.72 -7.83
C LEU A 118 -7.54 3.22 -7.67
N ASP A 119 -8.52 2.88 -6.83
CA ASP A 119 -8.99 1.51 -6.66
C ASP A 119 -9.60 0.93 -7.94
N ARG A 120 -10.35 1.75 -8.71
CA ARG A 120 -10.84 1.37 -10.04
C ARG A 120 -9.71 1.18 -11.06
N VAL A 121 -8.63 1.98 -10.98
CA VAL A 121 -7.43 1.74 -11.79
C VAL A 121 -6.82 0.37 -11.43
N GLN A 122 -6.67 0.07 -10.14
CA GLN A 122 -6.17 -1.20 -9.66
C GLN A 122 -7.01 -2.38 -10.16
N SER A 123 -8.33 -2.26 -10.06
CA SER A 123 -9.28 -3.28 -10.55
C SER A 123 -9.15 -3.51 -12.06
N LEU A 124 -8.90 -2.44 -12.84
CA LEU A 124 -8.72 -2.52 -14.29
C LEU A 124 -7.43 -3.25 -14.68
N VAL A 125 -6.31 -2.93 -14.03
CA VAL A 125 -4.97 -3.42 -14.43
C VAL A 125 -4.55 -4.68 -13.69
N GLY A 126 -5.24 -5.01 -12.60
CA GLY A 126 -4.91 -6.08 -11.67
C GLY A 126 -3.82 -5.67 -10.66
N HIS A 127 -3.87 -6.28 -9.47
CA HIS A 127 -3.04 -5.91 -8.31
C HIS A 127 -1.54 -5.87 -8.64
N GLY A 128 -1.02 -6.93 -9.29
CA GLY A 128 0.39 -7.00 -9.62
C GLY A 128 0.86 -5.88 -10.55
N ASN A 129 0.08 -5.57 -11.59
CA ASN A 129 0.44 -4.50 -12.52
C ASN A 129 0.28 -3.11 -11.89
N PHE A 130 -0.65 -2.95 -10.94
CA PHE A 130 -0.88 -1.69 -10.27
C PHE A 130 0.35 -1.18 -9.51
N ASN A 131 1.20 -2.08 -9.01
CA ASN A 131 2.45 -1.73 -8.32
C ASN A 131 3.40 -0.87 -9.16
N VAL A 132 3.26 -0.91 -10.48
CA VAL A 132 4.17 -0.26 -11.44
C VAL A 132 3.46 0.73 -12.37
N VAL A 133 2.20 1.07 -12.08
CA VAL A 133 1.45 2.10 -12.81
C VAL A 133 2.02 3.47 -12.47
N SER A 134 2.30 4.29 -13.50
CA SER A 134 2.64 5.70 -13.32
C SER A 134 1.39 6.57 -13.16
N PHE A 135 1.56 7.79 -12.64
CA PHE A 135 0.42 8.71 -12.50
C PHE A 135 -0.19 9.08 -13.86
N ASP A 136 0.65 9.33 -14.87
CA ASP A 136 0.20 9.59 -16.24
C ASP A 136 -0.57 8.41 -16.84
N ASP A 137 -0.13 7.17 -16.55
CA ASP A 137 -0.87 5.97 -16.96
C ASP A 137 -2.23 5.88 -16.27
N ALA A 138 -2.30 6.19 -14.98
CA ALA A 138 -3.56 6.20 -14.25
C ALA A 138 -4.56 7.22 -14.84
N LEU A 139 -4.10 8.45 -15.13
CA LEU A 139 -4.89 9.46 -15.80
C LEU A 139 -5.33 9.03 -17.20
N ARG A 140 -4.45 8.35 -17.95
CA ARG A 140 -4.77 7.80 -19.27
C ARG A 140 -5.83 6.69 -19.17
N TYR A 141 -5.74 5.82 -18.19
CA TYR A 141 -6.77 4.79 -17.94
C TYR A 141 -8.10 5.44 -17.58
N GLY A 142 -8.11 6.50 -16.78
CA GLY A 142 -9.32 7.26 -16.48
C GLY A 142 -10.02 7.81 -17.73
N ARG A 143 -9.24 8.35 -18.67
CA ARG A 143 -9.80 8.88 -19.94
C ARG A 143 -10.28 7.79 -20.90
N ASN A 144 -9.64 6.62 -20.90
CA ASN A 144 -9.85 5.59 -21.92
C ASN A 144 -10.82 4.48 -21.50
N TYR A 145 -11.12 4.35 -20.19
CA TYR A 145 -11.94 3.27 -19.65
C TYR A 145 -13.03 3.83 -18.74
N SER A 146 -14.28 3.68 -19.15
CA SER A 146 -15.46 4.14 -18.38
C SER A 146 -15.54 3.48 -16.98
N ALA A 147 -15.05 2.24 -16.84
CA ALA A 147 -14.98 1.55 -15.57
C ALA A 147 -14.08 2.29 -14.54
N VAL A 148 -13.07 3.03 -14.99
CA VAL A 148 -12.25 3.91 -14.14
C VAL A 148 -12.91 5.29 -14.03
N GLY A 149 -13.31 5.86 -15.16
CA GLY A 149 -13.82 7.23 -15.30
C GLY A 149 -12.73 8.29 -15.21
N VAL A 150 -13.00 9.46 -15.77
CA VAL A 150 -12.06 10.58 -15.79
C VAL A 150 -11.77 11.04 -14.36
N PHE A 151 -10.50 11.31 -14.06
CA PHE A 151 -10.12 11.96 -12.80
C PHE A 151 -10.61 13.40 -12.80
N GLU A 152 -11.37 13.77 -11.81
CA GLU A 152 -11.79 15.15 -11.61
C GLU A 152 -10.61 16.04 -11.20
N ALA A 153 -10.66 17.33 -11.53
CA ALA A 153 -9.58 18.26 -11.16
C ALA A 153 -9.34 18.28 -9.65
N ALA A 154 -10.38 18.18 -8.83
CA ALA A 154 -10.27 18.09 -7.38
C ALA A 154 -9.50 16.84 -6.92
N GLU A 155 -9.73 15.68 -7.55
CA GLU A 155 -9.02 14.44 -7.24
C GLU A 155 -7.53 14.55 -7.59
N VAL A 156 -7.22 15.10 -8.78
CA VAL A 156 -5.83 15.31 -9.23
C VAL A 156 -5.09 16.26 -8.30
N ASN A 157 -5.71 17.40 -7.97
CA ASN A 157 -5.12 18.41 -7.09
C ASN A 157 -4.93 17.87 -5.67
N PHE A 158 -5.87 17.07 -5.17
CA PHE A 158 -5.76 16.44 -3.85
C PHE A 158 -4.60 15.43 -3.82
N ILE A 159 -4.47 14.56 -4.82
CA ILE A 159 -3.36 13.61 -4.92
C ILE A 159 -2.02 14.36 -4.99
N ALA A 160 -1.95 15.43 -5.78
CA ALA A 160 -0.75 16.27 -5.88
C ALA A 160 -0.42 16.94 -4.53
N SER A 161 -1.42 17.50 -3.83
CA SER A 161 -1.22 18.13 -2.53
C SER A 161 -0.71 17.15 -1.46
N ILE A 162 -1.19 15.90 -1.44
CA ILE A 162 -0.68 14.85 -0.55
C ILE A 162 0.77 14.46 -0.91
N PHE A 163 1.09 14.40 -2.20
CA PHE A 163 2.45 14.10 -2.66
C PHE A 163 3.44 15.24 -2.33
N ASP A 164 3.03 16.50 -2.52
CA ASP A 164 3.89 17.68 -2.32
C ASP A 164 3.95 18.14 -0.85
N ALA A 165 3.10 17.61 0.01
CA ALA A 165 3.04 17.99 1.41
C ALA A 165 4.38 17.73 2.13
N ASP A 166 4.66 18.57 3.12
CA ASP A 166 5.80 18.38 4.02
C ASP A 166 5.53 17.18 4.95
N ALA A 167 6.25 16.08 4.71
CA ALA A 167 6.11 14.86 5.51
C ALA A 167 6.53 15.05 6.98
N LEU A 168 7.40 16.02 7.27
CA LEU A 168 7.77 16.39 8.65
C LEU A 168 6.54 16.84 9.44
N GLY A 169 5.63 17.56 8.79
CA GLY A 169 4.36 17.95 9.39
C GLY A 169 3.51 16.78 9.87
N TYR A 170 3.60 15.62 9.20
CA TYR A 170 2.90 14.38 9.62
C TYR A 170 3.65 13.60 10.70
N GLY A 171 4.86 14.03 11.07
CA GLY A 171 5.74 13.30 11.96
C GLY A 171 6.55 12.20 11.27
N PHE A 172 6.70 12.26 9.93
CA PHE A 172 7.57 11.40 9.16
C PHE A 172 8.91 12.10 8.90
N PHE A 173 10.02 11.50 9.31
CA PHE A 173 11.36 12.10 9.28
C PHE A 173 12.28 11.45 8.23
N GLY A 174 11.76 10.52 7.43
CA GLY A 174 12.52 9.90 6.34
C GLY A 174 12.67 10.83 5.14
N ASN A 175 13.73 10.63 4.38
CA ASN A 175 14.00 11.41 3.18
C ASN A 175 12.93 11.18 2.10
N ARG A 176 12.70 12.20 1.27
CA ARG A 176 12.03 12.02 -0.01
C ARG A 176 12.94 11.21 -0.94
N VAL A 177 12.43 10.14 -1.51
CA VAL A 177 13.19 9.22 -2.39
C VAL A 177 12.66 9.20 -3.82
N VAL A 178 11.48 9.76 -4.05
CA VAL A 178 10.89 9.96 -5.39
C VAL A 178 10.40 11.41 -5.49
N ASP A 179 11.05 12.19 -6.36
CA ASP A 179 10.88 13.65 -6.41
C ASP A 179 9.70 14.11 -7.27
N LYS A 180 9.16 13.25 -8.13
CA LYS A 180 8.10 13.63 -9.08
C LYS A 180 6.91 12.69 -8.98
N LEU A 181 5.72 13.27 -8.86
CA LEU A 181 4.45 12.53 -8.92
C LEU A 181 4.33 11.68 -10.20
N THR A 182 4.90 12.15 -11.31
CA THR A 182 4.90 11.48 -12.61
C THR A 182 6.06 10.51 -12.82
N SER A 183 6.83 10.18 -11.78
CA SER A 183 7.93 9.23 -11.86
C SER A 183 7.48 7.87 -12.39
N VAL A 184 8.31 7.27 -13.24
CA VAL A 184 8.03 5.99 -13.93
C VAL A 184 9.09 4.97 -13.57
N VAL A 185 8.67 3.77 -13.19
CA VAL A 185 9.57 2.62 -13.09
C VAL A 185 9.68 1.97 -14.46
N SER A 186 10.86 2.03 -15.07
CA SER A 186 11.11 1.49 -16.41
C SER A 186 10.90 -0.03 -16.43
N ARG A 187 10.41 -0.55 -17.57
CA ARG A 187 10.30 -2.02 -17.77
C ARG A 187 11.65 -2.73 -17.75
N ARG A 188 12.72 -2.02 -18.10
CA ARG A 188 14.09 -2.57 -18.12
C ARG A 188 14.62 -2.77 -16.70
N ASP A 189 14.15 -1.95 -15.75
CA ASP A 189 14.67 -1.90 -14.40
C ASP A 189 13.88 -2.79 -13.44
N ARG A 190 12.88 -3.54 -13.92
CA ARG A 190 12.03 -4.37 -13.08
C ARG A 190 11.89 -5.81 -13.58
N VAL A 191 11.70 -6.72 -12.66
CA VAL A 191 11.42 -8.14 -12.91
C VAL A 191 10.19 -8.57 -12.11
N LYS A 192 9.32 -9.36 -12.74
CA LYS A 192 8.17 -9.94 -12.06
C LYS A 192 8.59 -11.19 -11.27
N VAL A 193 8.20 -11.28 -10.01
CA VAL A 193 8.52 -12.41 -9.14
C VAL A 193 7.39 -13.44 -9.19
N GLY A 194 7.57 -14.48 -9.97
CA GLY A 194 6.76 -15.70 -10.04
C GLY A 194 5.25 -15.48 -9.85
N SER A 195 4.66 -16.26 -8.95
CA SER A 195 3.22 -16.26 -8.59
C SER A 195 2.82 -15.18 -7.57
N THR A 196 3.78 -14.39 -7.06
CA THR A 196 3.48 -13.40 -6.00
C THR A 196 2.71 -12.18 -6.52
N GLY A 197 2.77 -11.92 -7.84
CA GLY A 197 2.19 -10.74 -8.45
C GLY A 197 3.03 -9.47 -8.29
N HIS A 198 4.06 -9.48 -7.47
CA HIS A 198 4.94 -8.35 -7.21
C HIS A 198 6.09 -8.25 -8.21
N TYR A 199 6.72 -7.07 -8.24
CA TYR A 199 7.91 -6.78 -9.02
C TYR A 199 9.04 -6.36 -8.09
N LEU A 200 10.29 -6.71 -8.46
CA LEU A 200 11.50 -6.19 -7.84
C LEU A 200 12.27 -5.35 -8.84
N PHE A 201 13.10 -4.43 -8.35
CA PHE A 201 14.12 -3.83 -9.18
C PHE A 201 15.16 -4.88 -9.57
N ARG A 202 15.63 -4.83 -10.81
CA ARG A 202 16.72 -5.68 -11.29
C ARG A 202 18.02 -5.34 -10.58
N GLY A 203 18.90 -6.31 -10.48
CA GLY A 203 20.17 -6.19 -9.80
C GLY A 203 20.02 -6.49 -8.31
N GLU A 204 20.42 -5.58 -7.45
CA GLU A 204 20.63 -5.82 -6.02
C GLU A 204 19.39 -6.38 -5.30
N ALA A 205 18.21 -5.78 -5.51
CA ALA A 205 16.97 -6.28 -4.89
C ALA A 205 16.58 -7.68 -5.39
N GLU A 206 16.67 -7.92 -6.70
CA GLU A 206 16.40 -9.22 -7.31
C GLU A 206 17.38 -10.29 -6.81
N GLU A 207 18.67 -9.97 -6.77
CA GLU A 207 19.74 -10.87 -6.32
C GLU A 207 19.61 -11.21 -4.85
N LEU A 208 19.37 -10.21 -4.00
CA LEU A 208 19.14 -10.38 -2.58
C LEU A 208 17.94 -11.29 -2.32
N TYR A 209 16.81 -11.02 -2.98
CA TYR A 209 15.62 -11.86 -2.82
C TYR A 209 15.86 -13.31 -3.29
N ARG A 210 16.56 -13.51 -4.42
CA ARG A 210 16.91 -14.85 -4.91
C ARG A 210 17.77 -15.60 -3.91
N LYS A 211 18.75 -14.92 -3.31
CA LYS A 211 19.61 -15.49 -2.27
C LYS A 211 18.81 -15.85 -1.02
N LEU A 212 17.93 -14.97 -0.56
CA LEU A 212 17.00 -15.23 0.55
C LEU A 212 16.17 -16.49 0.31
N GLN A 213 15.59 -16.62 -0.90
CA GLN A 213 14.80 -17.81 -1.27
C GLN A 213 15.62 -19.11 -1.21
N SER A 214 16.86 -19.06 -1.69
CA SER A 214 17.76 -20.20 -1.64
C SER A 214 18.12 -20.61 -0.21
N ASP A 215 18.55 -19.64 0.59
CA ASP A 215 19.10 -19.90 1.94
C ASP A 215 18.02 -20.27 2.96
N LEU A 216 16.77 -19.82 2.72
CA LEU A 216 15.60 -20.22 3.52
C LEU A 216 14.78 -21.36 2.89
N SER A 217 15.32 -22.04 1.88
CA SER A 217 14.66 -23.18 1.22
C SER A 217 13.21 -22.87 0.77
N GLY A 218 12.97 -21.66 0.30
CA GLY A 218 11.67 -21.19 -0.18
C GLY A 218 10.60 -20.98 0.91
N LYS A 219 10.96 -20.95 2.20
CA LYS A 219 10.00 -20.77 3.31
C LYS A 219 9.46 -19.34 3.42
N VAL A 220 10.10 -18.36 2.80
CA VAL A 220 9.66 -16.96 2.75
C VAL A 220 9.08 -16.61 1.40
N VAL A 221 8.18 -15.63 1.37
CA VAL A 221 7.54 -15.14 0.14
C VAL A 221 7.69 -13.62 0.06
N LEU A 222 7.81 -13.10 -1.16
CA LEU A 222 7.73 -11.66 -1.40
C LEU A 222 6.30 -11.20 -1.18
N THR A 223 6.08 -10.39 -0.15
CA THR A 223 4.77 -9.85 0.19
C THR A 223 4.54 -8.45 -0.38
N SER A 224 5.61 -7.69 -0.60
CA SER A 224 5.56 -6.43 -1.34
C SER A 224 6.93 -6.14 -1.97
N GLY A 225 6.96 -5.71 -3.21
CA GLY A 225 8.18 -5.29 -3.90
C GLY A 225 8.08 -3.83 -4.31
N ILE A 226 8.29 -3.53 -5.59
CA ILE A 226 8.15 -2.16 -6.12
C ILE A 226 6.77 -1.60 -5.80
N ARG A 227 6.75 -0.42 -5.20
CA ARG A 227 5.57 0.44 -5.03
C ARG A 227 5.82 1.77 -5.73
N ASN A 228 5.32 1.91 -6.97
CA ASN A 228 5.36 3.21 -7.63
C ASN A 228 4.39 4.19 -6.95
N ILE A 229 4.50 5.48 -7.27
CA ILE A 229 3.76 6.58 -6.62
C ILE A 229 2.25 6.31 -6.55
N VAL A 230 1.63 5.81 -7.62
CA VAL A 230 0.19 5.51 -7.66
C VAL A 230 -0.18 4.46 -6.61
N LYS A 231 0.58 3.36 -6.52
CA LYS A 231 0.36 2.32 -5.50
C LYS A 231 0.57 2.89 -4.10
N GLN A 232 1.68 3.62 -3.87
CA GLN A 232 1.95 4.21 -2.55
C GLN A 232 0.87 5.20 -2.14
N THR A 233 0.40 6.05 -3.08
CA THR A 233 -0.71 6.98 -2.83
C THR A 233 -1.98 6.23 -2.47
N HIS A 234 -2.36 5.21 -3.24
CA HIS A 234 -3.54 4.39 -2.96
C HIS A 234 -3.51 3.80 -1.54
N LEU A 235 -2.38 3.22 -1.13
CA LEU A 235 -2.19 2.65 0.20
C LEU A 235 -2.28 3.72 1.29
N PHE A 236 -1.64 4.88 1.08
CA PHE A 236 -1.64 5.97 2.05
C PHE A 236 -3.04 6.58 2.22
N LEU A 237 -3.78 6.79 1.12
CA LEU A 237 -5.17 7.26 1.20
C LEU A 237 -6.08 6.24 1.89
N ALA A 238 -5.92 4.94 1.61
CA ALA A 238 -6.65 3.88 2.31
C ALA A 238 -6.40 3.92 3.83
N LYS A 239 -5.12 4.04 4.24
CA LYS A 239 -4.77 4.14 5.66
C LYS A 239 -5.27 5.44 6.29
N THR A 240 -5.23 6.56 5.55
CA THR A 240 -5.81 7.83 6.00
C THR A 240 -7.31 7.72 6.23
N ILE A 241 -8.05 7.05 5.32
CA ILE A 241 -9.49 6.78 5.49
C ILE A 241 -9.73 5.92 6.73
N GLN A 242 -8.99 4.82 6.89
CA GLN A 242 -9.05 3.94 8.06
C GLN A 242 -8.75 4.70 9.37
N SER A 243 -7.88 5.69 9.30
CA SER A 243 -7.50 6.57 10.40
C SER A 243 -8.44 7.79 10.57
N GLU A 244 -9.64 7.76 10.00
CA GLU A 244 -10.64 8.83 10.09
C GLU A 244 -10.11 10.20 9.58
N GLY A 245 -9.29 10.19 8.55
CA GLY A 245 -8.67 11.39 7.97
C GLY A 245 -7.38 11.83 8.66
N ASN A 246 -6.89 11.10 9.67
CA ASN A 246 -5.66 11.40 10.39
C ASN A 246 -4.43 11.02 9.56
N LEU A 247 -3.76 12.00 8.96
CA LEU A 247 -2.57 11.83 8.13
C LEU A 247 -1.36 11.40 8.95
N SER A 248 -1.20 11.94 10.17
CA SER A 248 -0.09 11.57 11.06
C SER A 248 -0.19 10.11 11.50
N ARG A 249 -1.38 9.64 11.85
CA ARG A 249 -1.62 8.24 12.19
C ARG A 249 -1.39 7.32 10.99
N ALA A 250 -1.82 7.72 9.80
CA ALA A 250 -1.54 7.00 8.57
C ALA A 250 -0.03 6.91 8.31
N SER A 251 0.68 8.03 8.49
CA SER A 251 2.14 8.12 8.29
C SER A 251 2.93 7.21 9.25
N ARG A 252 2.49 7.07 10.51
CA ARG A 252 3.11 6.13 11.46
C ARG A 252 3.03 4.65 11.01
N SER A 253 2.06 4.32 10.19
CA SER A 253 1.88 2.95 9.67
C SER A 253 2.44 2.75 8.27
N LEU A 254 2.66 3.82 7.50
CA LEU A 254 3.03 3.74 6.09
C LEU A 254 3.65 5.06 5.62
N ALA A 255 4.85 5.02 5.07
CA ALA A 255 5.52 6.21 4.55
C ALA A 255 4.62 7.00 3.56
N PRO A 256 4.57 8.34 3.66
CA PRO A 256 3.83 9.18 2.72
C PRO A 256 4.29 8.98 1.27
N PRO A 257 3.45 9.30 0.25
CA PRO A 257 3.84 9.24 -1.15
C PRO A 257 5.12 10.04 -1.43
N GLY A 258 6.04 9.44 -2.17
CA GLY A 258 7.36 10.02 -2.44
C GLY A 258 8.44 9.68 -1.41
N HIS A 259 8.07 9.10 -0.26
CA HIS A 259 9.01 8.77 0.83
C HIS A 259 9.20 7.27 1.05
N SER A 260 8.46 6.42 0.34
CA SER A 260 8.56 4.97 0.46
C SER A 260 9.78 4.43 -0.26
N PHE A 261 10.65 3.74 0.46
CA PHE A 261 11.86 3.10 -0.08
C PHE A 261 11.56 1.93 -1.03
N HIS A 262 10.34 1.41 -1.05
CA HIS A 262 9.88 0.50 -2.11
C HIS A 262 9.91 1.12 -3.51
N GLY A 263 9.93 2.44 -3.59
CA GLY A 263 10.09 3.17 -4.85
C GLY A 263 11.50 3.11 -5.42
N ILE A 264 12.50 2.69 -4.64
CA ILE A 264 13.91 2.70 -5.03
C ILE A 264 14.65 1.38 -4.78
N GLY A 265 14.03 0.35 -4.19
CA GLY A 265 14.65 -0.97 -4.10
C GLY A 265 14.27 -1.84 -2.91
N ASP A 266 13.85 -1.26 -1.79
CA ASP A 266 13.46 -2.06 -0.62
C ASP A 266 12.23 -2.94 -0.96
N PHE A 267 12.08 -4.03 -0.20
CA PHE A 267 10.96 -4.96 -0.38
C PHE A 267 10.56 -5.62 0.94
N ASP A 268 9.33 -6.14 0.99
CA ASP A 268 8.81 -6.86 2.13
C ASP A 268 8.80 -8.37 1.89
N VAL A 269 9.10 -9.12 2.94
CA VAL A 269 9.00 -10.59 2.94
C VAL A 269 8.09 -11.06 4.06
N GLY A 270 7.57 -12.26 3.90
CA GLY A 270 6.71 -12.87 4.90
C GLY A 270 6.85 -14.40 4.92
N LYS A 271 6.28 -14.99 5.96
CA LYS A 271 6.11 -16.44 6.09
C LYS A 271 4.95 -16.90 5.23
N ILE A 272 5.14 -17.97 4.47
CA ILE A 272 4.08 -18.58 3.64
C ILE A 272 2.91 -19.00 4.52
N GLY A 273 1.68 -18.64 4.11
CA GLY A 273 0.46 -18.97 4.83
C GLY A 273 0.19 -18.17 6.11
N PHE A 274 1.01 -17.14 6.41
CA PHE A 274 0.83 -16.32 7.60
C PHE A 274 -0.15 -15.15 7.38
N GLY A 275 -0.46 -14.83 6.12
CA GLY A 275 -1.44 -13.80 5.73
C GLY A 275 -1.08 -12.42 6.27
N SER A 276 -2.08 -11.64 6.67
CA SER A 276 -1.90 -10.27 7.18
C SER A 276 -1.02 -10.17 8.43
N ARG A 277 -0.80 -11.26 9.16
CA ARG A 277 0.13 -11.30 10.31
C ARG A 277 1.58 -11.03 9.91
N ASN A 278 1.92 -11.21 8.63
CA ASN A 278 3.23 -10.84 8.08
C ASN A 278 3.54 -9.35 8.24
N PHE A 279 2.51 -8.49 8.30
CA PHE A 279 2.63 -7.04 8.46
C PHE A 279 2.39 -6.57 9.90
N THR A 280 2.69 -7.43 10.86
CA THR A 280 2.62 -7.15 12.30
C THR A 280 3.88 -7.63 13.00
N GLU A 281 4.08 -7.21 14.23
CA GLU A 281 5.18 -7.69 15.09
C GLU A 281 5.19 -9.21 15.30
N GLN A 282 4.08 -9.90 14.95
CA GLN A 282 4.02 -11.36 15.02
C GLN A 282 5.00 -12.02 14.04
N PHE A 283 5.35 -11.35 12.94
CA PHE A 283 6.37 -11.87 12.01
C PHE A 283 7.74 -12.01 12.71
N ALA A 284 8.11 -11.09 13.58
CA ALA A 284 9.35 -11.17 14.36
C ALA A 284 9.42 -12.39 15.30
N LYS A 285 8.27 -13.04 15.58
CA LYS A 285 8.20 -14.25 16.43
C LYS A 285 8.24 -15.55 15.63
N THR A 286 8.47 -15.47 14.31
CA THR A 286 8.50 -16.64 13.43
C THR A 286 9.91 -17.22 13.31
N GLU A 287 10.02 -18.53 13.02
CA GLU A 287 11.28 -19.19 12.71
C GLU A 287 11.96 -18.56 11.49
N GLU A 288 11.16 -18.17 10.49
CA GLU A 288 11.65 -17.53 9.27
C GLU A 288 12.35 -16.22 9.57
N PHE A 289 11.80 -15.38 10.44
CA PHE A 289 12.44 -14.14 10.88
C PHE A 289 13.74 -14.42 11.66
N SER A 290 13.72 -15.36 12.63
CA SER A 290 14.91 -15.75 13.37
C SER A 290 16.03 -16.18 12.42
N ARG A 291 15.68 -16.96 11.39
CA ARG A 291 16.62 -17.41 10.39
C ARG A 291 17.17 -16.28 9.51
N LEU A 292 16.33 -15.29 9.16
CA LEU A 292 16.77 -14.08 8.46
C LEU A 292 17.79 -13.28 9.28
N VAL A 293 17.59 -13.17 10.60
CA VAL A 293 18.53 -12.53 11.53
C VAL A 293 19.85 -13.29 11.59
N GLU A 294 19.80 -14.61 11.81
CA GLU A 294 21.01 -15.48 11.89
C GLU A 294 21.86 -15.42 10.62
N LEU A 295 21.24 -15.34 9.45
CA LEU A 295 21.89 -15.25 8.16
C LEU A 295 22.39 -13.84 7.82
N GLY A 296 22.11 -12.86 8.66
CA GLY A 296 22.53 -11.47 8.46
C GLY A 296 21.72 -10.73 7.37
N TYR A 297 20.53 -11.23 6.99
CA TYR A 297 19.67 -10.58 6.00
C TYR A 297 18.83 -9.44 6.56
N ILE A 298 18.67 -9.38 7.88
CA ILE A 298 17.91 -8.32 8.51
C ILE A 298 18.81 -7.08 8.65
N ASN A 299 18.79 -6.27 7.60
CA ASN A 299 19.14 -4.87 7.69
C ASN A 299 17.81 -4.10 7.70
N MET A 300 17.30 -3.80 8.92
CA MET A 300 15.99 -3.18 9.07
C MET A 300 16.03 -1.69 8.79
N ARG A 301 15.11 -1.23 7.94
CA ARG A 301 14.87 0.20 7.75
C ARG A 301 14.15 0.82 8.95
N TYR A 302 13.21 0.08 9.52
CA TYR A 302 12.31 0.50 10.58
C TYR A 302 12.43 -0.40 11.83
N PRO A 303 13.59 -0.38 12.56
CA PRO A 303 13.69 -1.07 13.84
C PRO A 303 12.77 -0.43 14.89
N GLU A 304 12.63 -1.06 16.07
CA GLU A 304 11.75 -0.57 17.14
C GLU A 304 12.09 0.85 17.61
N ASP A 305 13.36 1.21 17.55
CA ASP A 305 13.91 2.51 17.96
C ASP A 305 14.21 3.45 16.78
N ASN A 306 13.66 3.17 15.58
CA ASN A 306 13.92 4.04 14.43
C ASN A 306 13.39 5.47 14.64
N LEU A 307 14.07 6.44 14.03
CA LEU A 307 13.74 7.85 14.11
C LEU A 307 13.07 8.37 12.81
N LEU A 308 12.51 7.49 12.00
CA LEU A 308 11.93 7.85 10.70
C LEU A 308 10.42 8.17 10.77
N GLY A 309 9.77 7.95 11.91
CA GLY A 309 8.33 8.22 12.06
C GLY A 309 7.42 7.11 11.57
N VAL A 310 7.97 5.89 11.40
CA VAL A 310 7.24 4.67 11.04
C VAL A 310 7.38 3.65 12.16
N ARG A 311 6.33 2.91 12.42
CA ARG A 311 6.33 1.81 13.41
C ARG A 311 7.38 0.76 13.07
N TYR A 312 7.63 -0.15 14.00
CA TYR A 312 8.47 -1.32 13.80
C TYR A 312 7.94 -2.19 12.64
N GLU A 313 8.82 -2.51 11.66
CA GLU A 313 8.48 -3.33 10.50
C GLU A 313 9.51 -4.45 10.30
N PRO A 314 9.39 -5.58 11.01
CA PRO A 314 10.35 -6.69 10.91
C PRO A 314 10.35 -7.39 9.54
N TRP A 315 9.34 -7.20 8.74
CA TRP A 315 9.21 -7.77 7.39
C TRP A 315 9.93 -6.95 6.31
N HIS A 316 10.31 -5.70 6.60
CA HIS A 316 10.87 -4.75 5.63
C HIS A 316 12.39 -4.96 5.47
N ILE A 317 12.79 -5.39 4.28
CA ILE A 317 14.19 -5.62 3.91
C ILE A 317 14.74 -4.37 3.25
N LYS A 318 15.76 -3.79 3.88
CA LYS A 318 16.50 -2.66 3.35
C LYS A 318 17.50 -3.15 2.32
N VAL A 319 17.46 -2.58 1.13
CA VAL A 319 18.40 -2.83 0.01
C VAL A 319 19.29 -1.62 -0.20
N THR A 320 18.74 -0.41 -0.15
CA THR A 320 19.42 0.86 -0.48
C THR A 320 19.78 1.69 0.75
#